data_f5e0687a5a54b5e5ca9d911e196188a9
#
_entry.id   f5e0687a5a54b5e5ca9d911e196188a9
#
_cell.length_a   1.000
_cell.length_b   1.000
_cell.length_c   1.000
_cell.angle_alpha   90.00
_cell.angle_beta   90.00
_cell.angle_gamma   90.00
#
_symmetry.space_group_name_H-M   'P 1'
#
loop_
_entity.id
_entity.type
_entity.pdbx_description
1 polymer ?
#
loop_
_entity_poly.entity_id
_entity_poly.type
_entity_poly.pdbx_seq_one_letter_code
_entity_poly.pdbx_strand_id
1 'polypeptide(L)'
;MPENISVSSPLEQLLKKAVRTQGGKFPRRNGTYFDHYTSIKQRLADKYYAVTGAALAQTGDRYTKHDISHVDDVIETAGLMLGFGHDSHNPAYKNLEPYEVFALLLAILLHDAGNAIRRQGHEKKAAEILREVATATGLNDLEHRIISSIAQAHGGEMPDGSKDTITALMKDPEPNIGKIKIHARRLAALVRLADELSENYTRADEVAIEAPGTPDVSLLANYYCLLINPRIDFVGKSVHLAFHVDVKLLPRVFKIPKGDGQTEDIMFIDYIAQRLEKCERERRYCNRFLAGFASFDRIRAKLVIVDNNREIDTVPVDLEEVGYPSLSKTVKELEPNFDACRLRNKHSLTAEQEQGQ
;
A
#
# COMPACT_ATOMS: atom_id res chain seq x y z
N MET A 1 -7.26 -29.23 14.72
CA MET A 1 -6.15 -28.53 15.39
C MET A 1 -5.91 -27.29 14.57
N PRO A 2 -5.78 -26.07 15.13
CA PRO A 2 -5.42 -24.92 14.31
C PRO A 2 -4.09 -25.23 13.62
N GLU A 3 -4.03 -25.01 12.30
CA GLU A 3 -2.79 -25.12 11.56
C GLU A 3 -1.80 -24.13 12.15
N ASN A 4 -0.60 -24.60 12.50
CA ASN A 4 0.47 -23.72 12.99
C ASN A 4 0.79 -22.73 11.87
N ILE A 5 0.52 -21.44 12.11
CA ILE A 5 0.87 -20.38 11.16
C ILE A 5 2.36 -20.45 10.88
N SER A 6 2.69 -20.62 9.61
CA SER A 6 4.07 -20.65 9.16
C SER A 6 4.71 -19.28 9.36
N VAL A 7 5.84 -19.23 10.07
CA VAL A 7 6.73 -18.06 10.18
C VAL A 7 7.91 -18.33 9.25
N SER A 8 7.72 -18.03 7.96
CA SER A 8 8.64 -18.50 6.91
C SER A 8 9.36 -17.38 6.17
N SER A 9 8.83 -16.15 6.19
CA SER A 9 9.41 -15.06 5.41
C SER A 9 10.80 -14.63 5.95
N PRO A 10 11.70 -14.16 5.06
CA PRO A 10 13.01 -13.64 5.47
C PRO A 10 12.92 -12.49 6.49
N LEU A 11 11.89 -11.64 6.38
CA LEU A 11 11.66 -10.53 7.30
C LEU A 11 11.27 -11.02 8.71
N GLU A 12 10.44 -12.06 8.81
CA GLU A 12 10.10 -12.70 10.09
C GLU A 12 11.31 -13.40 10.71
N GLN A 13 12.13 -14.06 9.90
CA GLN A 13 13.39 -14.68 10.37
C GLN A 13 14.38 -13.62 10.86
N LEU A 14 14.41 -12.43 10.24
CA LEU A 14 15.20 -11.30 10.71
C LEU A 14 14.74 -10.88 12.12
N LEU A 15 13.44 -10.75 12.37
CA LEU A 15 12.91 -10.46 13.70
C LEU A 15 13.33 -11.51 14.73
N LYS A 16 13.13 -12.79 14.40
CA LYS A 16 13.50 -13.93 15.27
C LYS A 16 14.97 -13.89 15.65
N LYS A 17 15.84 -13.64 14.68
CA LYS A 17 17.29 -13.49 14.91
C LYS A 17 17.59 -12.27 15.78
N ALA A 18 17.00 -11.11 15.45
CA ALA A 18 17.26 -9.85 16.16
C ALA A 18 16.86 -9.92 17.64
N VAL A 19 15.72 -10.50 17.97
CA VAL A 19 15.27 -10.70 19.38
C VAL A 19 16.28 -11.53 20.16
N ARG A 20 16.85 -12.58 19.55
CA ARG A 20 17.83 -13.46 20.20
C ARG A 20 19.20 -12.82 20.37
N THR A 21 19.66 -12.03 19.40
CA THR A 21 21.05 -11.54 19.35
C THR A 21 21.20 -10.07 19.74
N GLN A 22 20.12 -9.30 19.72
CA GLN A 22 20.11 -7.85 19.92
C GLN A 22 19.01 -7.37 20.88
N GLY A 23 18.73 -8.15 21.93
CA GLY A 23 17.66 -7.85 22.90
C GLY A 23 17.71 -6.45 23.53
N GLY A 24 18.91 -5.83 23.61
CA GLY A 24 19.09 -4.45 24.06
C GLY A 24 18.54 -3.36 23.11
N LYS A 25 18.19 -3.73 21.86
CA LYS A 25 17.58 -2.88 20.84
C LYS A 25 16.05 -2.95 20.83
N PHE A 26 15.46 -3.51 21.86
CA PHE A 26 14.03 -3.53 22.09
C PHE A 26 13.68 -2.73 23.35
N PRO A 27 12.49 -2.12 23.46
CA PRO A 27 12.07 -1.32 24.62
C PRO A 27 12.14 -2.09 25.94
N ARG A 28 11.86 -3.39 25.86
CA ARG A 28 11.98 -4.33 27.00
C ARG A 28 12.96 -5.44 26.65
N ARG A 29 13.86 -5.73 27.57
CA ARG A 29 14.94 -6.72 27.38
C ARG A 29 14.54 -8.17 27.67
N ASN A 30 13.24 -8.47 27.74
CA ASN A 30 12.73 -9.78 28.15
C ASN A 30 12.72 -10.85 27.06
N GLY A 31 13.18 -10.55 25.85
CA GLY A 31 13.29 -11.53 24.75
C GLY A 31 11.96 -12.01 24.13
N THR A 32 10.82 -11.42 24.50
CA THR A 32 9.49 -11.94 24.15
C THR A 32 8.85 -11.31 22.89
N TYR A 33 9.51 -10.39 22.21
CA TYR A 33 8.93 -9.70 21.04
C TYR A 33 8.59 -10.62 19.87
N PHE A 34 9.35 -11.68 19.67
CA PHE A 34 9.01 -12.67 18.65
C PHE A 34 7.78 -13.49 19.04
N ASP A 35 7.66 -13.87 20.32
CA ASP A 35 6.50 -14.60 20.84
C ASP A 35 5.24 -13.69 20.82
N HIS A 36 5.40 -12.40 21.09
CA HIS A 36 4.32 -11.42 20.94
C HIS A 36 3.85 -11.33 19.48
N TYR A 37 4.79 -11.23 18.54
CA TYR A 37 4.49 -11.21 17.12
C TYR A 37 3.69 -12.45 16.69
N THR A 38 4.18 -13.64 17.01
CA THR A 38 3.52 -14.90 16.62
C THR A 38 2.15 -15.06 17.26
N SER A 39 2.01 -14.69 18.54
CA SER A 39 0.72 -14.72 19.24
C SER A 39 -0.29 -13.75 18.63
N ILE A 40 0.12 -12.52 18.26
CA ILE A 40 -0.74 -11.53 17.62
C ILE A 40 -1.13 -12.01 16.22
N LYS A 41 -0.16 -12.52 15.41
CA LYS A 41 -0.41 -13.07 14.07
C LYS A 41 -1.47 -14.17 14.14
N GLN A 42 -1.35 -15.12 15.08
CA GLN A 42 -2.31 -16.20 15.25
C GLN A 42 -3.71 -15.66 15.61
N ARG A 43 -3.81 -14.73 16.56
CA ARG A 43 -5.11 -14.16 16.97
C ARG A 43 -5.79 -13.39 15.83
N LEU A 44 -5.00 -12.64 15.03
CA LEU A 44 -5.53 -11.93 13.88
C LEU A 44 -6.03 -12.91 12.81
N ALA A 45 -5.27 -13.97 12.53
CA ALA A 45 -5.68 -15.01 11.60
C ALA A 45 -6.99 -15.68 12.02
N ASP A 46 -7.07 -16.13 13.30
CA ASP A 46 -8.22 -16.88 13.81
C ASP A 46 -9.47 -16.02 13.95
N LYS A 47 -9.34 -14.77 14.37
CA LYS A 47 -10.49 -13.94 14.76
C LYS A 47 -10.93 -12.96 13.65
N TYR A 48 -9.98 -12.36 12.94
CA TYR A 48 -10.28 -11.31 11.98
C TYR A 48 -10.18 -11.82 10.54
N TYR A 49 -9.06 -12.35 10.13
CA TYR A 49 -8.85 -12.77 8.75
C TYR A 49 -9.67 -14.00 8.35
N ALA A 50 -9.96 -14.90 9.27
CA ALA A 50 -10.85 -16.05 9.02
C ALA A 50 -12.27 -15.64 8.60
N VAL A 51 -12.74 -14.45 9.00
CA VAL A 51 -14.12 -14.00 8.73
C VAL A 51 -14.20 -12.89 7.67
N THR A 52 -13.07 -12.35 7.24
CA THR A 52 -13.03 -11.19 6.31
C THR A 52 -13.75 -11.51 4.99
N GLY A 53 -13.54 -12.68 4.40
CA GLY A 53 -14.20 -13.10 3.17
C GLY A 53 -15.72 -13.15 3.31
N ALA A 54 -16.24 -13.68 4.42
CA ALA A 54 -17.67 -13.74 4.68
C ALA A 54 -18.26 -12.34 4.95
N ALA A 55 -17.54 -11.48 5.66
CA ALA A 55 -17.96 -10.10 5.94
C ALA A 55 -18.07 -9.27 4.65
N LEU A 56 -17.10 -9.38 3.76
CA LEU A 56 -17.11 -8.70 2.45
C LEU A 56 -18.22 -9.26 1.53
N ALA A 57 -18.46 -10.56 1.54
CA ALA A 57 -19.54 -11.16 0.76
C ALA A 57 -20.94 -10.66 1.18
N GLN A 58 -21.15 -10.34 2.46
CA GLN A 58 -22.42 -9.80 2.95
C GLN A 58 -22.73 -8.39 2.44
N THR A 59 -21.73 -7.60 2.09
CA THR A 59 -21.93 -6.26 1.50
C THR A 59 -22.28 -6.31 0.01
N GLY A 60 -22.34 -7.48 -0.59
CA GLY A 60 -22.54 -7.67 -2.04
C GLY A 60 -21.28 -7.49 -2.87
N ASP A 61 -20.19 -7.09 -2.23
CA ASP A 61 -18.91 -6.80 -2.86
C ASP A 61 -17.98 -8.02 -2.73
N ARG A 62 -17.96 -8.89 -3.74
CA ARG A 62 -17.01 -10.00 -3.81
C ARG A 62 -15.67 -9.50 -4.36
N TYR A 63 -15.02 -8.65 -3.57
CA TYR A 63 -13.67 -8.19 -3.90
C TYR A 63 -12.64 -9.34 -3.81
N THR A 64 -11.40 -9.03 -4.17
CA THR A 64 -10.25 -9.91 -4.02
C THR A 64 -10.09 -10.40 -2.57
N LYS A 65 -9.42 -11.51 -2.37
CA LYS A 65 -9.17 -12.09 -1.04
C LYS A 65 -8.39 -11.11 -0.16
N HIS A 66 -8.88 -10.93 1.07
CA HIS A 66 -8.24 -10.13 2.12
C HIS A 66 -8.08 -10.98 3.38
N ASP A 67 -7.58 -12.19 3.20
CA ASP A 67 -7.31 -13.15 4.26
C ASP A 67 -5.83 -13.09 4.72
N ILE A 68 -5.43 -14.03 5.56
CA ILE A 68 -4.06 -14.07 6.08
C ILE A 68 -3.02 -14.31 4.97
N SER A 69 -3.38 -14.94 3.86
CA SER A 69 -2.46 -15.16 2.73
C SER A 69 -2.05 -13.85 2.07
N HIS A 70 -2.99 -12.89 1.95
CA HIS A 70 -2.64 -11.55 1.48
C HIS A 70 -1.65 -10.85 2.42
N VAL A 71 -1.86 -10.99 3.72
CA VAL A 71 -0.91 -10.40 4.70
C VAL A 71 0.49 -10.99 4.55
N ASP A 72 0.59 -12.30 4.31
CA ASP A 72 1.87 -12.97 4.07
C ASP A 72 2.51 -12.49 2.75
N ASP A 73 1.72 -12.25 1.69
CA ASP A 73 2.19 -11.64 0.44
C ASP A 73 2.72 -10.22 0.67
N VAL A 74 2.08 -9.40 1.49
CA VAL A 74 2.55 -8.04 1.85
C VAL A 74 3.86 -8.10 2.64
N ILE A 75 4.01 -9.07 3.56
CA ILE A 75 5.27 -9.30 4.29
C ILE A 75 6.40 -9.68 3.33
N GLU A 76 6.12 -10.57 2.38
CA GLU A 76 7.11 -10.99 1.38
C GLU A 76 7.50 -9.82 0.47
N THR A 77 6.52 -9.08 -0.05
CA THR A 77 6.74 -7.89 -0.88
C THR A 77 7.55 -6.83 -0.15
N ALA A 78 7.25 -6.55 1.12
CA ALA A 78 8.05 -5.64 1.95
C ALA A 78 9.50 -6.16 2.12
N GLY A 79 9.68 -7.46 2.25
CA GLY A 79 10.99 -8.10 2.27
C GLY A 79 11.77 -7.87 0.98
N LEU A 80 11.15 -8.11 -0.18
CA LEU A 80 11.76 -7.86 -1.50
C LEU A 80 12.11 -6.38 -1.68
N MET A 81 11.23 -5.46 -1.27
CA MET A 81 11.48 -4.01 -1.29
C MET A 81 12.67 -3.61 -0.42
N LEU A 82 12.95 -4.37 0.64
CA LEU A 82 14.10 -4.16 1.53
C LEU A 82 15.37 -4.85 1.05
N GLY A 83 15.32 -5.56 -0.08
CA GLY A 83 16.47 -6.21 -0.72
C GLY A 83 16.71 -7.66 -0.31
N PHE A 84 15.78 -8.33 0.37
CA PHE A 84 15.87 -9.77 0.56
C PHE A 84 15.74 -10.49 -0.79
N GLY A 85 16.48 -11.58 -0.96
CA GLY A 85 16.48 -12.37 -2.20
C GLY A 85 17.22 -11.72 -3.38
N HIS A 86 17.81 -10.53 -3.18
CA HIS A 86 18.60 -9.84 -4.19
C HIS A 86 20.10 -9.90 -3.85
N ASP A 87 20.93 -10.05 -4.87
CA ASP A 87 22.40 -9.95 -4.72
C ASP A 87 22.78 -8.46 -4.63
N SER A 88 22.74 -7.94 -3.41
CA SER A 88 23.07 -6.55 -3.11
C SER A 88 24.07 -6.47 -1.96
N HIS A 89 25.14 -5.71 -2.14
CA HIS A 89 26.13 -5.46 -1.09
C HIS A 89 25.56 -4.66 0.08
N ASN A 90 24.54 -3.81 -0.16
CA ASN A 90 23.94 -2.96 0.85
C ASN A 90 22.38 -3.00 0.81
N PRO A 91 21.77 -4.14 1.16
CA PRO A 91 20.32 -4.22 1.21
C PRO A 91 19.76 -3.36 2.34
N ALA A 92 18.60 -2.74 2.09
CA ALA A 92 17.99 -1.78 3.01
C ALA A 92 17.62 -2.38 4.37
N TYR A 93 17.31 -3.70 4.43
CA TYR A 93 16.97 -4.36 5.70
C TYR A 93 18.10 -4.28 6.75
N LYS A 94 19.37 -4.10 6.36
CA LYS A 94 20.50 -3.93 7.27
C LYS A 94 20.45 -2.60 8.05
N ASN A 95 19.71 -1.62 7.54
CA ASN A 95 19.56 -0.29 8.10
C ASN A 95 18.27 -0.13 8.93
N LEU A 96 17.50 -1.22 9.13
CA LEU A 96 16.38 -1.23 10.06
C LEU A 96 16.88 -1.51 11.49
N GLU A 97 16.42 -0.71 12.45
CA GLU A 97 16.59 -1.06 13.85
C GLU A 97 15.76 -2.33 14.17
N PRO A 98 16.25 -3.22 15.06
CA PRO A 98 15.55 -4.45 15.41
C PRO A 98 14.07 -4.27 15.81
N TYR A 99 13.78 -3.21 16.57
CA TYR A 99 12.39 -2.91 16.93
C TYR A 99 11.56 -2.40 15.75
N GLU A 100 12.17 -1.74 14.75
CA GLU A 100 11.46 -1.31 13.54
C GLU A 100 10.98 -2.52 12.72
N VAL A 101 11.73 -3.63 12.71
CA VAL A 101 11.28 -4.88 12.07
C VAL A 101 10.01 -5.41 12.74
N PHE A 102 9.96 -5.39 14.08
CA PHE A 102 8.78 -5.78 14.83
C PHE A 102 7.58 -4.85 14.54
N ALA A 103 7.82 -3.53 14.56
CA ALA A 103 6.77 -2.53 14.31
C ALA A 103 6.22 -2.63 12.88
N LEU A 104 7.10 -2.85 11.88
CA LEU A 104 6.73 -3.05 10.48
C LEU A 104 5.85 -4.29 10.32
N LEU A 105 6.29 -5.42 10.84
CA LEU A 105 5.55 -6.68 10.76
C LEU A 105 4.17 -6.57 11.43
N LEU A 106 4.09 -5.96 12.63
CA LEU A 106 2.78 -5.75 13.27
C LEU A 106 1.89 -4.78 12.50
N ALA A 107 2.45 -3.73 11.92
CA ALA A 107 1.68 -2.80 11.10
C ALA A 107 1.11 -3.49 9.84
N ILE A 108 1.90 -4.36 9.20
CA ILE A 108 1.43 -5.18 8.07
C ILE A 108 0.31 -6.13 8.55
N LEU A 109 0.45 -6.79 9.70
CA LEU A 109 -0.60 -7.67 10.24
C LEU A 109 -1.92 -6.93 10.51
N LEU A 110 -1.89 -5.64 10.76
CA LEU A 110 -3.05 -4.84 11.19
C LEU A 110 -3.72 -4.06 10.06
N HIS A 111 -3.02 -3.82 8.94
CA HIS A 111 -3.45 -2.83 7.94
C HIS A 111 -4.87 -3.09 7.44
N ASP A 112 -5.19 -4.32 7.12
CA ASP A 112 -6.47 -4.78 6.56
C ASP A 112 -7.37 -5.53 7.55
N ALA A 113 -6.93 -5.76 8.79
CA ALA A 113 -7.71 -6.51 9.79
C ALA A 113 -9.10 -5.88 10.05
N GLY A 114 -9.24 -4.58 9.87
CA GLY A 114 -10.49 -3.85 10.00
C GLY A 114 -11.56 -4.22 8.98
N ASN A 115 -11.20 -4.83 7.83
CA ASN A 115 -12.14 -5.32 6.83
C ASN A 115 -13.09 -6.40 7.38
N ALA A 116 -12.69 -7.14 8.43
CA ALA A 116 -13.56 -8.06 9.14
C ALA A 116 -14.74 -7.37 9.87
N ILE A 117 -14.63 -6.07 10.13
CA ILE A 117 -15.66 -5.27 10.83
C ILE A 117 -16.47 -4.46 9.80
N ARG A 118 -15.78 -3.75 8.90
CA ARG A 118 -16.40 -2.94 7.84
C ARG A 118 -15.36 -2.57 6.77
N ARG A 119 -15.80 -2.48 5.51
CA ARG A 119 -14.93 -2.08 4.40
C ARG A 119 -14.55 -0.58 4.47
N GLN A 120 -15.53 0.29 4.59
CA GLN A 120 -15.29 1.73 4.60
C GLN A 120 -14.67 2.18 5.92
N GLY A 121 -13.47 2.77 5.89
CA GLY A 121 -12.75 3.23 7.06
C GLY A 121 -12.17 2.08 7.91
N HIS A 122 -11.89 0.92 7.29
CA HIS A 122 -11.28 -0.23 7.95
C HIS A 122 -9.92 0.12 8.57
N GLU A 123 -9.15 0.98 7.92
CA GLU A 123 -7.84 1.45 8.35
C GLU A 123 -7.88 2.12 9.74
N LYS A 124 -9.00 2.75 10.09
CA LYS A 124 -9.21 3.40 11.40
C LYS A 124 -9.41 2.43 12.56
N LYS A 125 -9.59 1.14 12.25
CA LYS A 125 -9.78 0.09 13.27
C LYS A 125 -8.49 -0.49 13.84
N ALA A 126 -7.34 -0.19 13.24
CA ALA A 126 -6.05 -0.75 13.66
C ALA A 126 -5.75 -0.58 15.15
N ALA A 127 -6.04 0.59 15.74
CA ALA A 127 -5.78 0.84 17.16
C ALA A 127 -6.69 0.04 18.12
N GLU A 128 -7.97 -0.13 17.78
CA GLU A 128 -8.93 -0.93 18.53
C GLU A 128 -8.54 -2.41 18.49
N ILE A 129 -8.27 -2.92 17.30
CA ILE A 129 -7.89 -4.30 17.05
C ILE A 129 -6.58 -4.64 17.77
N LEU A 130 -5.55 -3.78 17.66
CA LEU A 130 -4.27 -4.03 18.32
C LEU A 130 -4.41 -4.11 19.84
N ARG A 131 -5.20 -3.22 20.47
CA ARG A 131 -5.44 -3.29 21.93
C ARG A 131 -6.04 -4.63 22.32
N GLU A 132 -6.97 -5.15 21.54
CA GLU A 132 -7.62 -6.42 21.85
C GLU A 132 -6.67 -7.61 21.69
N VAL A 133 -6.00 -7.71 20.50
CA VAL A 133 -5.16 -8.90 20.22
C VAL A 133 -3.83 -8.89 20.98
N ALA A 134 -3.38 -7.73 21.43
CA ALA A 134 -2.12 -7.57 22.17
C ALA A 134 -2.29 -7.53 23.69
N THR A 135 -3.47 -7.78 24.24
CA THR A 135 -3.76 -7.67 25.69
C THR A 135 -2.77 -8.42 26.58
N ALA A 136 -2.32 -9.61 26.15
CA ALA A 136 -1.38 -10.44 26.92
C ALA A 136 0.10 -10.13 26.64
N THR A 137 0.43 -9.20 25.73
CA THR A 137 1.81 -8.96 25.31
C THR A 137 2.53 -7.91 26.15
N GLY A 138 1.76 -7.07 26.86
CA GLY A 138 2.28 -5.96 27.66
C GLY A 138 2.93 -4.87 26.81
N LEU A 139 2.58 -4.70 25.53
CA LEU A 139 2.93 -3.51 24.77
C LEU A 139 2.40 -2.27 25.49
N ASN A 140 3.20 -1.20 25.58
CA ASN A 140 2.75 0.03 26.22
C ASN A 140 1.96 0.92 25.25
N ASP A 141 1.32 1.98 25.77
CA ASP A 141 0.46 2.88 24.98
C ASP A 141 1.21 3.58 23.84
N LEU A 142 2.50 3.85 23.99
CA LEU A 142 3.31 4.48 22.96
C LEU A 142 3.60 3.49 21.81
N GLU A 143 3.92 2.23 22.13
CA GLU A 143 4.07 1.15 21.15
C GLU A 143 2.75 0.96 20.38
N HIS A 144 1.62 0.87 21.09
CA HIS A 144 0.28 0.76 20.49
C HIS A 144 -0.01 1.91 19.53
N ARG A 145 0.23 3.15 19.97
CA ARG A 145 -0.04 4.34 19.15
C ARG A 145 0.82 4.38 17.89
N ILE A 146 2.13 4.13 18.00
CA ILE A 146 3.04 4.18 16.85
C ILE A 146 2.68 3.10 15.84
N ILE A 147 2.54 1.85 16.27
CA ILE A 147 2.24 0.71 15.39
C ILE A 147 0.88 0.89 14.69
N SER A 148 -0.15 1.28 15.43
CA SER A 148 -1.48 1.50 14.84
C SER A 148 -1.53 2.69 13.89
N SER A 149 -0.75 3.76 14.14
CA SER A 149 -0.64 4.89 13.22
C SER A 149 0.06 4.49 11.91
N ILE A 150 1.12 3.66 11.99
CA ILE A 150 1.79 3.11 10.81
C ILE A 150 0.80 2.27 9.99
N ALA A 151 0.08 1.35 10.64
CA ALA A 151 -0.92 0.51 9.99
C ALA A 151 -2.03 1.35 9.35
N GLN A 152 -2.59 2.33 10.08
CA GLN A 152 -3.67 3.17 9.59
C GLN A 152 -3.27 4.00 8.35
N ALA A 153 -2.00 4.38 8.23
CA ALA A 153 -1.52 5.25 7.16
C ALA A 153 -1.39 4.55 5.80
N HIS A 154 -1.61 3.22 5.73
CA HIS A 154 -1.53 2.48 4.46
C HIS A 154 -2.60 2.93 3.45
N GLY A 155 -3.74 3.47 3.89
CA GLY A 155 -4.85 3.84 3.03
C GLY A 155 -5.74 4.93 3.62
N GLY A 156 -6.95 5.03 3.06
CA GLY A 156 -7.97 5.95 3.52
C GLY A 156 -7.77 7.40 3.09
N GLU A 157 -8.62 8.26 3.66
CA GLU A 157 -8.61 9.71 3.44
C GLU A 157 -8.70 10.45 4.77
N MET A 158 -8.05 11.60 4.82
CA MET A 158 -8.18 12.53 5.92
C MET A 158 -9.52 13.28 5.82
N PRO A 159 -9.99 13.94 6.91
CA PRO A 159 -11.27 14.67 6.89
C PRO A 159 -11.37 15.77 5.83
N ASP A 160 -10.24 16.30 5.37
CA ASP A 160 -10.15 17.29 4.30
C ASP A 160 -10.12 16.69 2.88
N GLY A 161 -10.30 15.36 2.75
CA GLY A 161 -10.22 14.64 1.49
C GLY A 161 -8.80 14.34 1.01
N SER A 162 -7.78 14.75 1.76
CA SER A 162 -6.37 14.49 1.44
C SER A 162 -6.04 13.01 1.62
N LYS A 163 -5.23 12.47 0.70
CA LYS A 163 -4.63 11.14 0.80
C LYS A 163 -3.22 11.15 1.41
N ASP A 164 -2.74 12.30 1.91
CA ASP A 164 -1.46 12.43 2.63
C ASP A 164 -1.58 11.92 4.09
N THR A 165 -1.99 10.66 4.22
CA THR A 165 -2.24 10.01 5.53
C THR A 165 -0.96 9.83 6.33
N ILE A 166 0.18 9.57 5.68
CA ILE A 166 1.47 9.38 6.36
C ILE A 166 1.89 10.64 7.11
N THR A 167 1.87 11.81 6.46
CA THR A 167 2.23 13.07 7.10
C THR A 167 1.22 13.47 8.18
N ALA A 168 -0.07 13.30 7.89
CA ALA A 168 -1.13 13.73 8.78
C ALA A 168 -1.21 12.91 10.08
N LEU A 169 -1.02 11.58 10.01
CA LEU A 169 -1.10 10.69 11.16
C LEU A 169 0.20 10.64 11.97
N MET A 170 1.35 10.88 11.34
CA MET A 170 2.66 10.87 11.99
C MET A 170 3.30 12.26 11.97
N LYS A 171 2.79 13.16 12.84
CA LYS A 171 3.32 14.52 12.99
C LYS A 171 4.78 14.50 13.42
N ASP A 172 5.15 13.63 14.37
CA ASP A 172 6.53 13.29 14.67
C ASP A 172 6.97 12.17 13.71
N PRO A 173 7.89 12.45 12.77
CA PRO A 173 8.35 11.46 11.79
C PRO A 173 9.24 10.38 12.41
N GLU A 174 9.86 10.65 13.54
CA GLU A 174 10.88 9.84 14.18
C GLU A 174 10.71 9.78 15.70
N PRO A 175 9.54 9.26 16.18
CA PRO A 175 9.28 9.14 17.61
C PRO A 175 10.29 8.21 18.28
N ASN A 176 10.53 8.45 19.58
CA ASN A 176 11.38 7.61 20.39
C ASN A 176 10.55 6.74 21.33
N ILE A 177 10.88 5.43 21.40
CA ILE A 177 10.40 4.52 22.44
C ILE A 177 11.57 4.25 23.38
N GLY A 178 11.60 4.95 24.49
CA GLY A 178 12.77 4.99 25.36
C GLY A 178 14.00 5.56 24.65
N LYS A 179 15.02 4.74 24.40
CA LYS A 179 16.24 5.13 23.67
C LYS A 179 16.24 4.73 22.19
N ILE A 180 15.15 4.12 21.71
CA ILE A 180 15.05 3.58 20.35
C ILE A 180 14.29 4.59 19.49
N LYS A 181 14.94 5.07 18.46
CA LYS A 181 14.37 5.94 17.44
C LYS A 181 13.63 5.11 16.41
N ILE A 182 12.43 5.51 16.02
CA ILE A 182 11.58 4.83 15.05
C ILE A 182 11.33 5.75 13.86
N HIS A 183 11.69 5.33 12.67
CA HIS A 183 11.38 6.08 11.43
C HIS A 183 9.94 5.78 10.97
N ALA A 184 8.95 6.25 11.74
CA ALA A 184 7.55 5.86 11.58
C ALA A 184 6.99 6.13 10.18
N ARG A 185 7.31 7.28 9.56
CA ARG A 185 6.87 7.60 8.19
C ARG A 185 7.48 6.67 7.16
N ARG A 186 8.73 6.24 7.35
CA ARG A 186 9.40 5.27 6.48
C ARG A 186 8.70 3.90 6.55
N LEU A 187 8.40 3.43 7.75
CA LEU A 187 7.69 2.17 7.95
C LEU A 187 6.28 2.21 7.35
N ALA A 188 5.56 3.32 7.52
CA ALA A 188 4.23 3.50 6.92
C ALA A 188 4.28 3.50 5.38
N ALA A 189 5.29 4.12 4.79
CA ALA A 189 5.49 4.11 3.34
C ALA A 189 5.84 2.70 2.83
N LEU A 190 6.61 1.90 3.60
CA LEU A 190 6.87 0.50 3.28
C LEU A 190 5.58 -0.32 3.29
N VAL A 191 4.75 -0.20 4.33
CA VAL A 191 3.47 -0.92 4.42
C VAL A 191 2.58 -0.55 3.23
N ARG A 192 2.38 0.75 2.98
CA ARG A 192 1.50 1.26 1.94
C ARG A 192 1.93 0.84 0.54
N LEU A 193 3.21 0.93 0.22
CA LEU A 193 3.70 0.54 -1.10
C LEU A 193 3.77 -0.97 -1.24
N ALA A 194 4.12 -1.72 -0.19
CA ALA A 194 4.11 -3.17 -0.22
C ALA A 194 2.70 -3.72 -0.44
N ASP A 195 1.67 -3.15 0.20
CA ASP A 195 0.27 -3.51 -0.03
C ASP A 195 -0.14 -3.25 -1.49
N GLU A 196 0.14 -2.06 -2.04
CA GLU A 196 -0.16 -1.74 -3.44
C GLU A 196 0.55 -2.67 -4.44
N LEU A 197 1.76 -3.16 -4.11
CA LEU A 197 2.55 -4.05 -4.96
C LEU A 197 2.28 -5.54 -4.72
N SER A 198 1.41 -5.90 -3.79
CA SER A 198 1.06 -7.29 -3.46
C SER A 198 -0.18 -7.79 -4.20
N GLU A 199 -0.66 -7.05 -5.21
CA GLU A 199 -1.70 -7.53 -6.11
C GLU A 199 -1.14 -8.65 -6.98
N ASN A 200 -1.67 -9.87 -6.85
CA ASN A 200 -1.22 -11.03 -7.60
C ASN A 200 -2.34 -12.09 -7.69
N TYR A 201 -2.09 -13.19 -8.40
CA TYR A 201 -3.08 -14.24 -8.66
C TYR A 201 -3.61 -14.92 -7.38
N THR A 202 -2.87 -14.94 -6.28
CA THR A 202 -3.32 -15.54 -5.01
C THR A 202 -4.50 -14.78 -4.41
N ARG A 203 -4.62 -13.48 -4.73
CA ARG A 203 -5.74 -12.63 -4.32
C ARG A 203 -7.00 -12.81 -5.16
N ALA A 204 -6.91 -13.42 -6.32
CA ALA A 204 -8.08 -13.64 -7.17
C ALA A 204 -9.02 -14.67 -6.53
N ASP A 205 -10.32 -14.38 -6.57
CA ASP A 205 -11.37 -15.34 -6.24
C ASP A 205 -11.96 -15.90 -7.55
N GLU A 206 -11.43 -17.03 -8.00
CA GLU A 206 -11.88 -17.70 -9.23
C GLU A 206 -13.36 -18.08 -9.14
N VAL A 207 -13.85 -18.47 -7.96
CA VAL A 207 -15.28 -18.78 -7.76
C VAL A 207 -16.14 -17.53 -7.98
N ALA A 208 -15.67 -16.34 -7.54
CA ALA A 208 -16.37 -15.10 -7.80
C ALA A 208 -16.36 -14.73 -9.29
N ILE A 209 -15.28 -15.05 -10.03
CA ILE A 209 -15.20 -14.81 -11.48
C ILE A 209 -16.24 -15.66 -12.24
N GLU A 210 -16.45 -16.89 -11.82
CA GLU A 210 -17.35 -17.86 -12.47
C GLU A 210 -18.80 -17.75 -11.99
N ALA A 211 -19.03 -17.13 -10.80
CA ALA A 211 -20.37 -17.09 -10.22
C ALA A 211 -21.31 -16.13 -10.99
N PRO A 212 -22.54 -16.60 -11.34
CA PRO A 212 -23.52 -15.71 -11.95
C PRO A 212 -23.89 -14.53 -11.04
N GLY A 213 -24.00 -13.34 -11.63
CA GLY A 213 -24.42 -12.13 -10.89
C GLY A 213 -23.33 -11.47 -10.05
N THR A 214 -22.07 -11.87 -10.17
CA THR A 214 -20.97 -11.14 -9.57
C THR A 214 -20.90 -9.73 -10.15
N PRO A 215 -20.86 -8.67 -9.30
CA PRO A 215 -20.80 -7.29 -9.77
C PRO A 215 -19.56 -7.03 -10.64
N ASP A 216 -19.70 -6.23 -11.69
CA ASP A 216 -18.62 -5.92 -12.62
C ASP A 216 -17.37 -5.33 -11.94
N VAL A 217 -17.55 -4.51 -10.90
CA VAL A 217 -16.43 -3.97 -10.11
C VAL A 217 -15.63 -5.07 -9.43
N SER A 218 -16.30 -6.12 -8.95
CA SER A 218 -15.65 -7.30 -8.36
C SER A 218 -14.97 -8.15 -9.42
N LEU A 219 -15.59 -8.34 -10.57
CA LEU A 219 -14.99 -9.06 -11.71
C LEU A 219 -13.70 -8.35 -12.17
N LEU A 220 -13.74 -7.03 -12.34
CA LEU A 220 -12.55 -6.24 -12.72
C LEU A 220 -11.40 -6.43 -11.73
N ALA A 221 -11.68 -6.33 -10.43
CA ALA A 221 -10.66 -6.48 -9.39
C ALA A 221 -10.06 -7.90 -9.41
N ASN A 222 -10.90 -8.93 -9.56
CA ASN A 222 -10.45 -10.32 -9.60
C ASN A 222 -9.68 -10.64 -10.89
N TYR A 223 -10.13 -10.17 -12.07
CA TYR A 223 -9.36 -10.31 -13.31
C TYR A 223 -8.02 -9.59 -13.24
N TYR A 224 -7.98 -8.39 -12.64
CA TYR A 224 -6.73 -7.65 -12.46
C TYR A 224 -5.73 -8.48 -11.65
N CYS A 225 -6.15 -9.00 -10.49
CA CYS A 225 -5.28 -9.85 -9.66
C CYS A 225 -4.87 -11.14 -10.36
N LEU A 226 -5.80 -11.81 -11.05
CA LEU A 226 -5.51 -13.05 -11.73
C LEU A 226 -4.44 -12.90 -12.83
N LEU A 227 -4.44 -11.76 -13.52
CA LEU A 227 -3.65 -11.57 -14.73
C LEU A 227 -2.36 -10.77 -14.51
N ILE A 228 -2.18 -10.17 -13.31
CA ILE A 228 -0.96 -9.43 -12.98
C ILE A 228 0.12 -10.34 -12.38
N ASN A 229 1.36 -10.08 -12.79
CA ASN A 229 2.56 -10.70 -12.19
C ASN A 229 3.54 -9.61 -11.79
N PRO A 230 3.56 -9.20 -10.50
CA PRO A 230 4.48 -8.20 -10.00
C PRO A 230 5.86 -8.79 -9.71
N ARG A 231 6.89 -8.02 -9.99
CA ARG A 231 8.27 -8.35 -9.69
C ARG A 231 9.01 -7.10 -9.23
N ILE A 232 9.70 -7.19 -8.12
CA ILE A 232 10.52 -6.11 -7.58
C ILE A 232 11.98 -6.33 -7.98
N ASP A 233 12.58 -5.32 -8.57
CA ASP A 233 14.02 -5.25 -8.82
C ASP A 233 14.62 -4.20 -7.88
N PHE A 234 15.07 -4.66 -6.71
CA PHE A 234 15.67 -3.80 -5.69
C PHE A 234 16.95 -3.14 -6.19
N VAL A 235 17.80 -3.87 -6.92
CA VAL A 235 19.09 -3.37 -7.42
C VAL A 235 18.89 -2.35 -8.54
N GLY A 236 18.02 -2.65 -9.51
CA GLY A 236 17.66 -1.75 -10.60
C GLY A 236 16.62 -0.69 -10.21
N LYS A 237 16.23 -0.63 -8.92
CA LYS A 237 15.24 0.33 -8.39
C LYS A 237 13.98 0.43 -9.24
N SER A 238 13.48 -0.70 -9.71
CA SER A 238 12.31 -0.74 -10.56
C SER A 238 11.29 -1.80 -10.11
N VAL A 239 10.03 -1.50 -10.36
CA VAL A 239 8.92 -2.45 -10.20
C VAL A 239 8.50 -2.89 -11.60
N HIS A 240 8.36 -4.20 -11.81
CA HIS A 240 7.92 -4.77 -13.08
C HIS A 240 6.54 -5.38 -12.90
N LEU A 241 5.58 -4.98 -13.75
CA LEU A 241 4.21 -5.47 -13.73
C LEU A 241 3.87 -6.06 -15.10
N ALA A 242 3.75 -7.38 -15.19
CA ALA A 242 3.35 -8.05 -16.42
C ALA A 242 1.89 -8.48 -16.34
N PHE A 243 1.11 -8.16 -17.37
CA PHE A 243 -0.29 -8.55 -17.50
C PHE A 243 -0.43 -9.48 -18.71
N HIS A 244 -1.02 -10.66 -18.50
CA HIS A 244 -1.30 -11.61 -19.57
C HIS A 244 -2.81 -11.65 -19.82
N VAL A 245 -3.27 -10.95 -20.85
CA VAL A 245 -4.69 -10.70 -21.12
C VAL A 245 -5.15 -11.53 -22.32
N ASP A 246 -6.14 -12.41 -22.11
CA ASP A 246 -6.77 -13.14 -23.22
C ASP A 246 -7.48 -12.15 -24.16
N VAL A 247 -7.30 -12.34 -25.47
CA VAL A 247 -7.91 -11.53 -26.53
C VAL A 247 -9.42 -11.39 -26.37
N LYS A 248 -10.09 -12.38 -25.77
CA LYS A 248 -11.54 -12.37 -25.51
C LYS A 248 -11.98 -11.32 -24.49
N LEU A 249 -11.07 -10.84 -23.62
CA LEU A 249 -11.36 -9.78 -22.66
C LEU A 249 -11.28 -8.37 -23.29
N LEU A 250 -10.65 -8.21 -24.44
CA LEU A 250 -10.47 -6.90 -25.06
C LEU A 250 -11.78 -6.18 -25.39
N PRO A 251 -12.83 -6.85 -25.97
CA PRO A 251 -14.08 -6.17 -26.30
C PRO A 251 -15.04 -6.08 -25.11
N ARG A 252 -14.72 -6.69 -23.95
CA ARG A 252 -15.63 -6.74 -22.82
C ARG A 252 -15.74 -5.39 -22.13
N VAL A 253 -16.96 -4.92 -21.95
CA VAL A 253 -17.31 -3.70 -21.22
C VAL A 253 -17.84 -4.08 -19.85
N PHE A 254 -17.40 -3.36 -18.83
CA PHE A 254 -17.83 -3.53 -17.45
C PHE A 254 -18.48 -2.25 -16.96
N LYS A 255 -19.48 -2.36 -16.09
CA LYS A 255 -20.17 -1.23 -15.47
C LYS A 255 -19.69 -1.01 -14.06
N ILE A 256 -19.08 0.15 -13.80
CA ILE A 256 -18.58 0.51 -12.47
C ILE A 256 -19.39 1.66 -11.88
N PRO A 257 -19.64 1.66 -10.55
CA PRO A 257 -20.35 2.74 -9.89
C PRO A 257 -19.59 4.06 -9.97
N LYS A 258 -20.31 5.16 -10.28
CA LYS A 258 -19.89 6.53 -10.01
C LYS A 258 -20.42 6.99 -8.65
N GLY A 259 -19.70 7.89 -7.99
CA GLY A 259 -20.05 8.39 -6.65
C GLY A 259 -21.42 9.07 -6.54
N ASP A 260 -22.08 9.36 -7.64
CA ASP A 260 -23.41 9.99 -7.74
C ASP A 260 -24.57 8.99 -7.94
N GLY A 261 -24.30 7.69 -7.80
CA GLY A 261 -25.27 6.62 -8.03
C GLY A 261 -25.45 6.22 -9.50
N GLN A 262 -24.72 6.87 -10.42
CA GLN A 262 -24.65 6.45 -11.83
C GLN A 262 -23.62 5.36 -12.02
N THR A 263 -23.60 4.75 -13.21
CA THR A 263 -22.57 3.83 -13.65
C THR A 263 -21.83 4.41 -14.84
N GLU A 264 -20.56 4.03 -14.98
CA GLU A 264 -19.79 4.28 -16.19
C GLU A 264 -19.31 2.95 -16.79
N ASP A 265 -19.23 2.96 -18.11
CA ASP A 265 -18.70 1.84 -18.85
C ASP A 265 -17.17 1.93 -18.92
N ILE A 266 -16.46 0.83 -18.63
CA ILE A 266 -15.01 0.75 -18.71
C ILE A 266 -14.59 -0.54 -19.39
N MET A 267 -13.59 -0.47 -20.25
CA MET A 267 -12.94 -1.66 -20.82
C MET A 267 -11.81 -2.12 -19.89
N PHE A 268 -11.49 -3.42 -19.92
CA PHE A 268 -10.50 -3.98 -19.00
C PHE A 268 -9.12 -3.36 -19.13
N ILE A 269 -8.70 -3.02 -20.35
CA ILE A 269 -7.39 -2.37 -20.58
C ILE A 269 -7.36 -0.96 -19.98
N ASP A 270 -8.47 -0.20 -20.04
CA ASP A 270 -8.56 1.13 -19.42
C ASP A 270 -8.52 1.02 -17.89
N TYR A 271 -9.13 -0.03 -17.34
CA TYR A 271 -9.02 -0.32 -15.91
C TYR A 271 -7.56 -0.60 -15.50
N ILE A 272 -6.83 -1.43 -16.28
CA ILE A 272 -5.40 -1.65 -16.05
C ILE A 272 -4.62 -0.33 -16.08
N ALA A 273 -4.89 0.54 -17.07
CA ALA A 273 -4.25 1.85 -17.16
C ALA A 273 -4.50 2.72 -15.92
N GLN A 274 -5.76 2.79 -15.45
CA GLN A 274 -6.12 3.53 -14.23
C GLN A 274 -5.40 2.95 -12.98
N ARG A 275 -5.28 1.63 -12.89
CA ARG A 275 -4.56 0.96 -11.79
C ARG A 275 -3.06 1.24 -11.84
N LEU A 276 -2.45 1.25 -13.02
CA LEU A 276 -1.05 1.62 -13.22
C LEU A 276 -0.77 3.08 -12.82
N GLU A 277 -1.66 4.01 -13.21
CA GLU A 277 -1.56 5.41 -12.77
C GLU A 277 -1.70 5.57 -11.26
N LYS A 278 -2.60 4.79 -10.63
CA LYS A 278 -2.71 4.76 -9.16
C LYS A 278 -1.40 4.27 -8.54
N CYS A 279 -0.87 3.15 -9.01
CA CYS A 279 0.37 2.55 -8.51
C CYS A 279 1.55 3.53 -8.64
N GLU A 280 1.66 4.26 -9.78
CA GLU A 280 2.68 5.29 -9.97
C GLU A 280 2.51 6.47 -8.98
N ARG A 281 1.28 6.91 -8.71
CA ARG A 281 1.02 7.94 -7.68
C ARG A 281 1.43 7.45 -6.29
N GLU A 282 1.12 6.20 -5.93
CA GLU A 282 1.51 5.58 -4.67
C GLU A 282 3.04 5.46 -4.56
N ARG A 283 3.72 5.01 -5.62
CA ARG A 283 5.18 4.95 -5.67
C ARG A 283 5.81 6.32 -5.41
N ARG A 284 5.39 7.36 -6.14
CA ARG A 284 5.90 8.74 -5.97
C ARG A 284 5.64 9.27 -4.56
N TYR A 285 4.45 9.03 -4.04
CA TYR A 285 4.09 9.45 -2.69
C TYR A 285 4.96 8.77 -1.64
N CYS A 286 5.11 7.44 -1.70
CA CYS A 286 5.91 6.67 -0.77
C CYS A 286 7.41 7.00 -0.87
N ASN A 287 7.92 7.27 -2.07
CA ASN A 287 9.31 7.67 -2.29
C ASN A 287 9.72 8.94 -1.53
N ARG A 288 8.79 9.84 -1.18
CA ARG A 288 9.08 11.00 -0.32
C ARG A 288 9.67 10.58 1.04
N PHE A 289 9.35 9.38 1.51
CA PHE A 289 9.76 8.84 2.80
C PHE A 289 10.79 7.69 2.67
N LEU A 290 10.89 7.09 1.49
CA LEU A 290 11.79 5.96 1.20
C LEU A 290 13.08 6.39 0.49
N ALA A 291 13.22 7.66 0.11
CA ALA A 291 14.41 8.19 -0.56
C ALA A 291 15.69 7.88 0.24
N GLY A 292 16.71 7.36 -0.47
CA GLY A 292 17.97 6.94 0.15
C GLY A 292 17.91 5.65 1.00
N PHE A 293 16.74 4.99 1.06
CA PHE A 293 16.54 3.77 1.82
C PHE A 293 16.05 2.60 0.94
N ALA A 294 14.79 2.65 0.46
CA ALA A 294 14.16 1.60 -0.34
C ALA A 294 13.23 2.21 -1.41
N SER A 295 13.69 3.24 -2.11
CA SER A 295 12.94 3.90 -3.16
C SER A 295 13.04 3.19 -4.50
N PHE A 296 11.99 3.31 -5.33
CA PHE A 296 11.93 2.79 -6.69
C PHE A 296 11.75 3.94 -7.67
N ASP A 297 12.59 4.02 -8.70
CA ASP A 297 12.63 5.16 -9.62
C ASP A 297 11.54 5.07 -10.69
N ARG A 298 11.06 3.84 -11.01
CA ARG A 298 10.11 3.59 -12.09
C ARG A 298 9.25 2.35 -11.90
N ILE A 299 8.13 2.33 -12.61
CA ILE A 299 7.33 1.12 -12.85
C ILE A 299 7.43 0.79 -14.33
N ARG A 300 7.85 -0.44 -14.64
CA ARG A 300 7.84 -1.00 -15.99
C ARG A 300 6.67 -1.94 -16.12
N ALA A 301 5.67 -1.56 -16.89
CA ALA A 301 4.54 -2.41 -17.16
C ALA A 301 4.65 -3.04 -18.55
N LYS A 302 4.17 -4.27 -18.67
CA LYS A 302 4.12 -5.02 -19.94
C LYS A 302 2.73 -5.65 -20.05
N LEU A 303 1.98 -5.21 -21.06
CA LEU A 303 0.71 -5.84 -21.42
C LEU A 303 0.99 -6.85 -22.52
N VAL A 304 0.75 -8.12 -22.26
CA VAL A 304 0.90 -9.24 -23.19
C VAL A 304 -0.49 -9.72 -23.57
N ILE A 305 -0.84 -9.61 -24.84
CA ILE A 305 -2.09 -10.15 -25.38
C ILE A 305 -1.86 -11.59 -25.81
N VAL A 306 -2.71 -12.49 -25.32
CA VAL A 306 -2.62 -13.91 -25.61
C VAL A 306 -3.89 -14.41 -26.32
N ASP A 307 -3.71 -15.31 -27.29
CA ASP A 307 -4.77 -16.07 -27.90
C ASP A 307 -4.41 -17.57 -27.85
N ASN A 308 -5.30 -18.38 -27.26
CA ASN A 308 -5.07 -19.83 -27.08
C ASN A 308 -3.67 -20.14 -26.48
N ASN A 309 -3.29 -19.41 -25.41
CA ASN A 309 -1.99 -19.50 -24.72
C ASN A 309 -0.78 -19.10 -25.58
N ARG A 310 -0.98 -18.44 -26.72
CA ARG A 310 0.10 -17.91 -27.55
C ARG A 310 0.10 -16.40 -27.45
N GLU A 311 1.26 -15.81 -27.19
CA GLU A 311 1.48 -14.37 -27.27
C GLU A 311 1.30 -13.91 -28.72
N ILE A 312 0.42 -12.94 -28.95
CA ILE A 312 0.13 -12.36 -30.27
C ILE A 312 0.53 -10.89 -30.35
N ASP A 313 0.60 -10.20 -29.19
CA ASP A 313 1.03 -8.79 -29.15
C ASP A 313 1.60 -8.45 -27.75
N THR A 314 2.44 -7.42 -27.68
CA THR A 314 3.02 -6.92 -26.44
C THR A 314 3.18 -5.41 -26.49
N VAL A 315 2.59 -4.74 -25.48
CA VAL A 315 2.67 -3.28 -25.30
C VAL A 315 3.42 -2.96 -24.02
N PRO A 316 4.67 -2.45 -24.10
CA PRO A 316 5.40 -1.98 -22.94
C PRO A 316 4.98 -0.55 -22.56
N VAL A 317 4.98 -0.25 -21.26
CA VAL A 317 4.75 1.09 -20.70
C VAL A 317 5.75 1.33 -19.58
N ASP A 318 6.53 2.40 -19.67
CA ASP A 318 7.41 2.85 -18.59
C ASP A 318 6.82 4.10 -17.93
N LEU A 319 6.60 3.99 -16.62
CA LEU A 319 6.15 5.09 -15.76
C LEU A 319 7.33 5.51 -14.91
N GLU A 320 7.95 6.61 -15.27
CA GLU A 320 9.10 7.15 -14.57
C GLU A 320 9.02 8.68 -14.47
N GLU A 321 9.74 9.21 -13.51
CA GLU A 321 9.94 10.64 -13.40
C GLU A 321 11.11 11.03 -14.32
N VAL A 322 10.79 11.68 -15.43
CA VAL A 322 11.77 12.01 -16.46
C VAL A 322 12.23 13.44 -16.30
N GLY A 323 13.47 13.62 -15.86
CA GLY A 323 14.15 14.90 -15.85
C GLY A 323 13.44 15.94 -14.97
N TYR A 324 13.05 17.06 -15.58
CA TYR A 324 12.33 18.12 -14.89
C TYR A 324 10.84 17.69 -14.71
N PRO A 325 10.34 17.51 -13.49
CA PRO A 325 8.98 17.02 -13.29
C PRO A 325 7.97 18.02 -13.88
N SER A 326 7.02 17.53 -14.67
CA SER A 326 5.88 18.34 -15.08
C SER A 326 4.98 18.58 -13.87
N LEU A 327 4.56 19.83 -13.67
CA LEU A 327 3.57 20.16 -12.65
C LEU A 327 2.24 19.49 -13.04
N SER A 328 1.66 18.73 -12.11
CA SER A 328 0.31 18.16 -12.28
C SER A 328 -0.78 19.22 -12.35
N LYS A 329 -0.47 20.43 -11.85
CA LYS A 329 -1.29 21.65 -11.95
C LYS A 329 -0.37 22.84 -12.22
N THR A 330 -0.87 23.80 -13.04
CA THR A 330 -0.22 25.08 -13.25
C THR A 330 -0.27 25.93 -11.99
N VAL A 331 0.59 26.95 -11.90
CA VAL A 331 0.55 27.92 -10.79
C VAL A 331 -0.82 28.58 -10.67
N LYS A 332 -1.47 28.91 -11.81
CA LYS A 332 -2.81 29.51 -11.85
C LYS A 332 -3.91 28.57 -11.36
N GLU A 333 -3.75 27.24 -11.55
CA GLU A 333 -4.67 26.24 -11.03
C GLU A 333 -4.48 26.00 -9.53
N LEU A 334 -3.27 26.19 -9.01
CA LEU A 334 -2.97 26.11 -7.58
C LEU A 334 -3.37 27.38 -6.84
N GLU A 335 -3.11 28.56 -7.42
CA GLU A 335 -3.42 29.89 -6.88
C GLU A 335 -4.02 30.75 -7.99
N PRO A 336 -5.34 30.79 -8.14
CA PRO A 336 -6.02 31.54 -9.20
C PRO A 336 -5.74 33.05 -9.20
N ASN A 337 -5.28 33.61 -8.08
CA ASN A 337 -4.90 35.03 -7.99
C ASN A 337 -3.48 35.30 -8.52
N PHE A 338 -2.68 34.26 -8.76
CA PHE A 338 -1.39 34.40 -9.42
C PHE A 338 -1.57 34.55 -10.94
N ASP A 339 -2.22 35.65 -11.31
CA ASP A 339 -2.58 35.96 -12.70
C ASP A 339 -2.36 37.45 -12.97
N ALA A 340 -1.56 37.74 -14.02
CA ALA A 340 -1.19 39.11 -14.34
C ALA A 340 -2.40 40.04 -14.62
N CYS A 341 -3.45 39.52 -15.29
CA CYS A 341 -4.64 40.32 -15.58
C CYS A 341 -5.43 40.61 -14.30
N ARG A 342 -5.56 39.61 -13.40
CA ARG A 342 -6.24 39.81 -12.11
C ARG A 342 -5.50 40.78 -11.21
N LEU A 343 -4.15 40.67 -11.13
CA LEU A 343 -3.32 41.56 -10.33
C LEU A 343 -3.37 42.98 -10.88
N ARG A 344 -3.23 43.15 -12.20
CA ARG A 344 -3.36 44.46 -12.84
C ARG A 344 -4.75 45.09 -12.56
N ASN A 345 -5.82 44.33 -12.69
CA ASN A 345 -7.17 44.85 -12.44
C ASN A 345 -7.41 45.15 -10.96
N LYS A 346 -6.85 44.35 -10.06
CA LYS A 346 -6.95 44.56 -8.60
C LYS A 346 -6.20 45.79 -8.14
N HIS A 347 -5.07 46.11 -8.75
CA HIS A 347 -4.21 47.21 -8.38
C HIS A 347 -4.18 48.27 -9.47
N SER A 348 -5.31 48.45 -10.21
CA SER A 348 -5.39 49.39 -11.33
C SER A 348 -4.69 50.71 -10.98
N LEU A 349 -3.42 50.78 -11.29
CA LEU A 349 -2.73 52.03 -11.55
C LEU A 349 -3.35 52.52 -12.84
N THR A 350 -4.36 53.38 -12.74
CA THR A 350 -4.82 54.15 -13.88
C THR A 350 -3.62 54.88 -14.43
N ALA A 351 -3.40 54.83 -15.73
CA ALA A 351 -2.31 55.51 -16.43
C ALA A 351 -2.32 57.07 -16.25
N GLU A 352 -3.18 57.60 -15.42
CA GLU A 352 -3.33 59.00 -15.06
C GLU A 352 -2.50 59.43 -13.84
N GLN A 353 -1.86 58.49 -13.11
CA GLN A 353 -1.04 58.83 -11.93
C GLN A 353 0.48 58.92 -12.21
N GLU A 354 0.92 58.55 -13.43
CA GLU A 354 2.35 58.69 -13.82
C GLU A 354 2.71 60.01 -14.51
N GLN A 355 1.76 60.92 -14.70
CA GLN A 355 2.02 62.23 -15.32
C GLN A 355 1.94 63.39 -14.34
N GLY A 356 1.99 63.13 -13.04
CA GLY A 356 1.87 64.14 -11.99
C GLY A 356 2.95 64.07 -10.92
N GLN A 357 4.23 63.85 -11.28
CA GLN A 357 5.40 64.19 -10.43
C GLN A 357 6.54 64.75 -11.28
#